data_7450a640519e25726978dfcb6f14a0ef
#
_entry.id   7450a640519e25726978dfcb6f14a0ef
#
_cell.length_a   1.000
_cell.length_b   1.000
_cell.length_c   1.000
_cell.angle_alpha   90.00
_cell.angle_beta   90.00
_cell.angle_gamma   90.00
#
_symmetry.space_group_name_H-M   'P 1'
#
loop_
_entity.id
_entity.type
_entity.pdbx_description
1 polymer ?
#
loop_
_entity_poly.entity_id
_entity_poly.type
_entity_poly.pdbx_seq_one_letter_code
_entity_poly.pdbx_strand_id
1 'polypeptide(L)'
;MKGSKKVIGIGEILWDLLPEGKQLGGAPTNFAYHAHQLGLDSSVISGVGKDELGQEIIQNIKEAGIISFIDSVDKPTGTVSIKLDKNGIPNYVIHEDVAWDFITPSESAIEFANRADAICFGTLAQRSETSYYSIQETLKTVPDTALKVFDINMRQRFYNETIIRNSLQKANVLKINDEEILVFADIFGISGDEFEIMHQIFDNHQLKILALTKGARGSWLISQEEDSYLDTPNVSVADTVGAGDSFTAGLVAGLLNNKPLKEIHRSAVDISAFVCTQKGATPILPDHIKE
;
A
#
# COMPACT_ATOMS: atom_id res chain seq x y z
N MET A 1 -11.50 13.50 -24.31
CA MET A 1 -10.39 12.88 -23.54
C MET A 1 -11.01 12.35 -22.26
N LYS A 2 -10.88 11.04 -21.93
CA LYS A 2 -11.23 10.53 -20.60
C LYS A 2 -10.28 11.23 -19.61
N GLY A 3 -10.82 11.85 -18.55
CA GLY A 3 -9.99 12.45 -17.50
C GLY A 3 -9.04 11.42 -16.90
N SER A 4 -7.89 11.85 -16.37
CA SER A 4 -6.95 10.97 -15.66
C SER A 4 -7.66 10.32 -14.49
N LYS A 5 -7.36 9.05 -14.24
CA LYS A 5 -7.94 8.27 -13.13
C LYS A 5 -7.38 8.73 -11.80
N LYS A 6 -8.26 9.04 -10.85
CA LYS A 6 -7.91 9.54 -9.51
C LYS A 6 -7.66 8.40 -8.55
N VAL A 7 -6.49 8.38 -7.94
CA VAL A 7 -6.13 7.37 -6.95
C VAL A 7 -5.61 7.99 -5.66
N ILE A 8 -5.86 7.33 -4.54
CA ILE A 8 -5.50 7.80 -3.20
C ILE A 8 -4.71 6.72 -2.48
N GLY A 9 -3.57 7.11 -1.89
CA GLY A 9 -2.95 6.37 -0.81
C GLY A 9 -3.32 7.02 0.53
N ILE A 10 -3.99 6.31 1.44
CA ILE A 10 -4.32 6.84 2.77
C ILE A 10 -3.67 6.01 3.86
N GLY A 11 -2.92 6.65 4.74
CA GLY A 11 -2.27 5.99 5.87
C GLY A 11 -0.95 6.62 6.27
N GLU A 12 0.02 5.79 6.65
CA GLU A 12 1.31 6.23 7.15
C GLU A 12 2.18 6.87 6.06
N ILE A 13 2.90 7.92 6.49
CA ILE A 13 4.03 8.52 5.82
C ILE A 13 5.13 8.75 6.85
N LEU A 14 6.37 8.41 6.52
CA LEU A 14 7.45 8.38 7.51
C LEU A 14 8.84 8.46 6.87
N TRP A 15 9.83 8.63 7.70
CA TRP A 15 11.23 8.43 7.34
C TRP A 15 11.76 7.12 7.90
N ASP A 16 12.32 6.28 7.04
CA ASP A 16 13.19 5.18 7.44
C ASP A 16 14.59 5.74 7.72
N LEU A 17 14.99 5.70 9.01
CA LEU A 17 16.28 6.21 9.46
C LEU A 17 17.34 5.10 9.37
N LEU A 18 18.05 5.06 8.26
CA LEU A 18 19.08 4.07 7.96
C LEU A 18 20.48 4.62 8.30
N PRO A 19 21.49 3.75 8.51
CA PRO A 19 22.87 4.21 8.78
C PRO A 19 23.46 5.10 7.68
N GLU A 20 23.07 4.88 6.43
CA GLU A 20 23.51 5.62 5.25
C GLU A 20 22.69 6.88 4.95
N GLY A 21 21.66 7.16 5.73
CA GLY A 21 20.77 8.31 5.56
C GLY A 21 19.32 7.97 5.78
N LYS A 22 18.42 8.92 5.56
CA LYS A 22 16.98 8.71 5.66
C LYS A 22 16.36 8.48 4.29
N GLN A 23 15.34 7.62 4.24
CA GLN A 23 14.55 7.34 3.04
C GLN A 23 13.08 7.57 3.32
N LEU A 24 12.37 8.18 2.36
CA LEU A 24 10.92 8.35 2.45
C LEU A 24 10.25 6.97 2.35
N GLY A 25 9.33 6.70 3.26
CA GLY A 25 8.61 5.45 3.38
C GLY A 25 7.13 5.65 3.73
N GLY A 26 6.44 4.54 3.89
CA GLY A 26 5.00 4.46 4.11
C GLY A 26 4.31 3.81 2.91
N ALA A 27 3.71 2.64 3.11
CA ALA A 27 3.16 1.85 2.02
C ALA A 27 2.12 2.62 1.18
N PRO A 28 1.16 3.37 1.76
CA PRO A 28 0.22 4.18 0.97
C PRO A 28 0.90 5.27 0.14
N THR A 29 2.00 5.83 0.66
CA THR A 29 2.79 6.86 -0.05
C THR A 29 3.57 6.26 -1.21
N ASN A 30 4.21 5.10 -1.00
CA ASN A 30 4.92 4.37 -2.04
C ASN A 30 3.97 3.94 -3.17
N PHE A 31 2.78 3.43 -2.81
CA PHE A 31 1.71 3.14 -3.77
C PHE A 31 1.37 4.38 -4.61
N ALA A 32 1.10 5.53 -3.96
CA ALA A 32 0.74 6.77 -4.64
C ALA A 32 1.85 7.26 -5.59
N TYR A 33 3.10 7.11 -5.18
CA TYR A 33 4.27 7.46 -5.98
C TYR A 33 4.33 6.64 -7.27
N HIS A 34 4.24 5.32 -7.18
CA HIS A 34 4.27 4.45 -8.34
C HIS A 34 3.03 4.63 -9.22
N ALA A 35 1.86 4.80 -8.64
CA ALA A 35 0.63 5.09 -9.37
C ALA A 35 0.73 6.39 -10.19
N HIS A 36 1.39 7.43 -9.64
CA HIS A 36 1.68 8.66 -10.36
C HIS A 36 2.58 8.41 -11.58
N GLN A 37 3.65 7.65 -11.42
CA GLN A 37 4.54 7.30 -12.52
C GLN A 37 3.87 6.48 -13.63
N LEU A 38 2.80 5.75 -13.29
CA LEU A 38 1.96 5.00 -14.24
C LEU A 38 0.85 5.86 -14.87
N GLY A 39 0.93 7.20 -14.72
CA GLY A 39 0.04 8.15 -15.36
C GLY A 39 -1.30 8.36 -14.68
N LEU A 40 -1.45 7.93 -13.42
CA LEU A 40 -2.66 8.18 -12.63
C LEU A 40 -2.58 9.52 -11.90
N ASP A 41 -3.73 10.15 -11.66
CA ASP A 41 -3.87 11.37 -10.87
C ASP A 41 -3.84 11.02 -9.38
N SER A 42 -2.64 10.96 -8.85
CA SER A 42 -2.31 10.32 -7.59
C SER A 42 -2.28 11.31 -6.42
N SER A 43 -2.79 10.90 -5.27
CA SER A 43 -2.78 11.70 -4.04
C SER A 43 -2.43 10.88 -2.81
N VAL A 44 -1.96 11.59 -1.76
CA VAL A 44 -1.69 11.03 -0.43
C VAL A 44 -2.52 11.77 0.62
N ILE A 45 -3.22 11.01 1.47
CA ILE A 45 -3.90 11.51 2.68
C ILE A 45 -3.15 10.95 3.89
N SER A 46 -2.52 11.84 4.68
CA SER A 46 -1.71 11.45 5.84
C SER A 46 -1.54 12.62 6.82
N GLY A 47 -0.67 12.46 7.82
CA GLY A 47 -0.26 13.49 8.78
C GLY A 47 1.23 13.52 8.99
N VAL A 48 1.81 14.72 9.09
CA VAL A 48 3.21 14.96 9.46
C VAL A 48 3.33 15.91 10.66
N GLY A 49 4.47 15.92 11.32
CA GLY A 49 4.75 16.85 12.39
C GLY A 49 5.00 18.27 11.90
N LYS A 50 4.87 19.25 12.82
CA LYS A 50 5.31 20.63 12.62
C LYS A 50 6.83 20.75 12.84
N ASP A 51 7.59 19.85 12.25
CA ASP A 51 9.03 19.72 12.37
C ASP A 51 9.72 19.73 11.01
N GLU A 52 11.05 19.73 10.99
CA GLU A 52 11.85 19.73 9.75
C GLU A 52 11.59 18.48 8.90
N LEU A 53 11.45 17.30 9.55
CA LEU A 53 11.18 16.04 8.85
C LEU A 53 9.83 16.08 8.12
N GLY A 54 8.81 16.70 8.73
CA GLY A 54 7.50 16.87 8.13
C GLY A 54 7.52 17.84 6.94
N GLN A 55 8.25 18.95 7.07
CA GLN A 55 8.43 19.90 5.97
C GLN A 55 9.13 19.26 4.77
N GLU A 56 10.16 18.46 5.01
CA GLU A 56 10.86 17.73 3.96
C GLU A 56 9.96 16.70 3.29
N ILE A 57 9.09 15.97 4.03
CA ILE A 57 8.10 15.06 3.44
C ILE A 57 7.18 15.81 2.48
N ILE A 58 6.58 16.92 2.92
CA ILE A 58 5.68 17.73 2.10
C ILE A 58 6.39 18.20 0.83
N GLN A 59 7.64 18.63 0.94
CA GLN A 59 8.43 19.05 -0.22
C GLN A 59 8.70 17.90 -1.19
N ASN A 60 9.09 16.72 -0.69
CA ASN A 60 9.32 15.53 -1.54
C ASN A 60 8.07 15.10 -2.30
N ILE A 61 6.91 15.08 -1.64
CA ILE A 61 5.62 14.73 -2.26
C ILE A 61 5.26 15.74 -3.38
N LYS A 62 5.49 17.03 -3.12
CA LYS A 62 5.27 18.09 -4.10
C LYS A 62 6.22 17.97 -5.29
N GLU A 63 7.50 17.70 -5.06
CA GLU A 63 8.50 17.51 -6.12
C GLU A 63 8.21 16.27 -6.98
N ALA A 64 7.65 15.23 -6.38
CA ALA A 64 7.18 14.04 -7.09
C ALA A 64 5.91 14.30 -7.93
N GLY A 65 5.27 15.48 -7.83
CA GLY A 65 4.05 15.81 -8.57
C GLY A 65 2.77 15.17 -8.02
N ILE A 66 2.82 14.64 -6.80
CA ILE A 66 1.70 13.96 -6.14
C ILE A 66 0.83 15.01 -5.42
N ILE A 67 -0.48 14.87 -5.52
CA ILE A 67 -1.43 15.74 -4.80
C ILE A 67 -1.33 15.43 -3.30
N SER A 68 -1.08 16.47 -2.50
CA SER A 68 -0.86 16.34 -1.06
C SER A 68 -2.08 16.78 -0.27
N PHE A 69 -2.69 15.87 0.47
CA PHE A 69 -3.66 16.12 1.55
C PHE A 69 -3.03 15.69 2.88
N ILE A 70 -1.87 16.26 3.18
CA ILE A 70 -1.07 15.94 4.35
C ILE A 70 -1.17 17.11 5.33
N ASP A 71 -1.79 16.86 6.48
CA ASP A 71 -1.92 17.87 7.53
C ASP A 71 -0.71 17.87 8.45
N SER A 72 -0.31 19.07 8.91
CA SER A 72 0.71 19.22 9.93
C SER A 72 0.07 19.28 11.32
N VAL A 73 0.37 18.30 12.16
CA VAL A 73 -0.19 18.15 13.51
C VAL A 73 0.86 18.39 14.59
N ASP A 74 0.43 18.58 15.84
CA ASP A 74 1.31 18.83 16.98
C ASP A 74 1.81 17.51 17.60
N LYS A 75 2.44 16.70 16.74
CA LYS A 75 3.07 15.42 17.04
C LYS A 75 4.34 15.29 16.19
N PRO A 76 5.33 14.49 16.60
CA PRO A 76 6.52 14.30 15.79
C PRO A 76 6.18 13.61 14.47
N THR A 77 6.90 13.93 13.40
CA THR A 77 6.82 13.20 12.13
C THR A 77 7.17 11.73 12.34
N GLY A 78 6.43 10.84 11.68
CA GLY A 78 6.65 9.40 11.76
C GLY A 78 8.06 9.01 11.34
N THR A 79 8.67 8.11 12.11
CA THR A 79 9.98 7.55 11.79
C THR A 79 10.04 6.07 12.12
N VAL A 80 10.85 5.34 11.35
CA VAL A 80 11.30 3.99 11.66
C VAL A 80 12.80 4.05 11.89
N SER A 81 13.28 3.53 13.00
CA SER A 81 14.71 3.47 13.32
C SER A 81 15.18 2.03 13.42
N ILE A 82 16.47 1.82 13.17
CA ILE A 82 17.12 0.52 13.33
C ILE A 82 17.81 0.50 14.69
N LYS A 83 17.48 -0.50 15.52
CA LYS A 83 18.22 -0.81 16.76
C LYS A 83 18.86 -2.18 16.60
N LEU A 84 20.16 -2.26 16.86
CA LEU A 84 20.84 -3.54 16.91
C LEU A 84 20.51 -4.23 18.23
N ASP A 85 20.16 -5.52 18.17
CA ASP A 85 20.01 -6.33 19.37
C ASP A 85 21.38 -6.70 19.98
N LYS A 86 21.39 -7.52 21.05
CA LYS A 86 22.60 -7.94 21.74
C LYS A 86 23.54 -8.78 20.88
N ASN A 87 23.03 -9.32 19.76
CA ASN A 87 23.77 -10.15 18.80
C ASN A 87 24.15 -9.37 17.54
N GLY A 88 23.86 -8.06 17.48
CA GLY A 88 24.09 -7.21 16.32
C GLY A 88 23.04 -7.39 15.21
N ILE A 89 21.90 -8.03 15.49
CA ILE A 89 20.82 -8.21 14.53
C ILE A 89 19.97 -6.92 14.49
N PRO A 90 19.71 -6.36 13.30
CA PRO A 90 18.91 -5.14 13.18
C PRO A 90 17.44 -5.42 13.50
N ASN A 91 16.89 -4.61 14.41
CA ASN A 91 15.49 -4.56 14.76
C ASN A 91 14.90 -3.22 14.30
N TYR A 92 13.87 -3.26 13.47
CA TYR A 92 13.15 -2.07 13.04
C TYR A 92 12.17 -1.64 14.14
N VAL A 93 12.26 -0.38 14.56
CA VAL A 93 11.37 0.21 15.56
C VAL A 93 10.49 1.23 14.87
N ILE A 94 9.22 0.92 14.71
CA ILE A 94 8.20 1.85 14.24
C ILE A 94 7.75 2.67 15.44
N HIS A 95 8.05 3.98 15.43
CA HIS A 95 7.70 4.86 16.54
C HIS A 95 6.19 5.05 16.63
N GLU A 96 5.68 5.11 17.87
CA GLU A 96 4.26 5.32 18.19
C GLU A 96 4.02 6.77 18.61
N ASP A 97 2.76 7.20 18.67
CA ASP A 97 2.32 8.56 19.01
C ASP A 97 2.94 9.63 18.09
N VAL A 98 2.98 9.32 16.81
CA VAL A 98 3.51 10.17 15.74
C VAL A 98 2.39 10.76 14.88
N ALA A 99 2.71 11.69 14.03
CA ALA A 99 1.74 12.51 13.29
C ALA A 99 0.70 11.70 12.49
N TRP A 100 1.09 10.64 11.82
CA TRP A 100 0.15 9.80 11.07
C TRP A 100 -0.74 8.90 11.95
N ASP A 101 -0.55 8.87 13.27
CA ASP A 101 -1.51 8.31 14.22
C ASP A 101 -2.72 9.25 14.44
N PHE A 102 -2.68 10.47 13.88
CA PHE A 102 -3.69 11.53 14.04
C PHE A 102 -4.18 12.08 12.69
N ILE A 103 -4.33 11.22 11.70
CA ILE A 103 -4.85 11.60 10.38
C ILE A 103 -6.27 12.17 10.53
N THR A 104 -6.48 13.38 10.03
CA THR A 104 -7.80 14.02 10.00
C THR A 104 -8.00 14.63 8.60
N PRO A 105 -8.62 13.90 7.67
CA PRO A 105 -8.75 14.38 6.29
C PRO A 105 -9.51 15.69 6.21
N SER A 106 -8.96 16.68 5.50
CA SER A 106 -9.60 17.95 5.23
C SER A 106 -10.85 17.79 4.35
N GLU A 107 -11.70 18.81 4.29
CA GLU A 107 -12.88 18.81 3.38
C GLU A 107 -12.44 18.58 1.93
N SER A 108 -11.36 19.19 1.49
CA SER A 108 -10.83 19.01 0.12
C SER A 108 -10.32 17.58 -0.13
N ALA A 109 -9.77 16.91 0.89
CA ALA A 109 -9.39 15.50 0.80
C ALA A 109 -10.64 14.60 0.64
N ILE A 110 -11.70 14.87 1.39
CA ILE A 110 -12.97 14.15 1.28
C ILE A 110 -13.65 14.41 -0.06
N GLU A 111 -13.65 15.65 -0.55
CA GLU A 111 -14.16 15.96 -1.88
C GLU A 111 -13.40 15.23 -3.00
N PHE A 112 -12.10 15.07 -2.83
CA PHE A 112 -11.28 14.29 -3.77
C PHE A 112 -11.64 12.80 -3.67
N ALA A 113 -11.79 12.26 -2.44
CA ALA A 113 -12.17 10.87 -2.18
C ALA A 113 -13.55 10.51 -2.77
N ASN A 114 -14.52 11.42 -2.71
CA ASN A 114 -15.85 11.26 -3.32
C ASN A 114 -15.81 11.06 -4.85
N ARG A 115 -14.68 11.34 -5.49
CA ARG A 115 -14.48 11.23 -6.95
C ARG A 115 -13.31 10.34 -7.31
N ALA A 116 -12.80 9.58 -6.35
CA ALA A 116 -11.69 8.68 -6.58
C ALA A 116 -12.12 7.44 -7.40
N ASP A 117 -11.26 7.00 -8.29
CA ASP A 117 -11.40 5.73 -9.01
C ASP A 117 -10.76 4.57 -8.22
N ALA A 118 -9.79 4.87 -7.33
CA ALA A 118 -9.23 3.89 -6.41
C ALA A 118 -8.72 4.55 -5.11
N ILE A 119 -8.74 3.77 -4.02
CA ILE A 119 -8.10 4.11 -2.75
C ILE A 119 -7.37 2.88 -2.21
N CYS A 120 -6.10 3.07 -1.81
CA CYS A 120 -5.26 2.04 -1.19
C CYS A 120 -4.99 2.41 0.27
N PHE A 121 -5.13 1.41 1.15
CA PHE A 121 -4.95 1.55 2.60
C PHE A 121 -4.48 0.23 3.20
N GLY A 122 -3.83 0.30 4.38
CA GLY A 122 -3.29 -0.86 5.09
C GLY A 122 -3.73 -0.95 6.55
N THR A 123 -3.11 -1.86 7.31
CA THR A 123 -3.39 -2.04 8.74
C THR A 123 -2.64 -1.05 9.61
N LEU A 124 -1.39 -0.69 9.26
CA LEU A 124 -0.47 0.00 10.14
C LEU A 124 -1.00 1.36 10.64
N ALA A 125 -1.51 2.19 9.75
CA ALA A 125 -2.05 3.50 10.11
C ALA A 125 -3.35 3.41 10.94
N GLN A 126 -4.00 2.25 10.94
CA GLN A 126 -5.20 1.99 11.74
C GLN A 126 -4.90 1.55 13.17
N ARG A 127 -3.64 1.53 13.60
CA ARG A 127 -3.24 1.19 14.97
C ARG A 127 -3.72 2.19 16.01
N SER A 128 -3.90 3.44 15.62
CA SER A 128 -4.43 4.50 16.47
C SER A 128 -5.91 4.72 16.19
N GLU A 129 -6.68 5.00 17.25
CA GLU A 129 -8.13 5.18 17.17
C GLU A 129 -8.51 6.34 16.24
N THR A 130 -7.79 7.46 16.29
CA THR A 130 -8.05 8.64 15.47
C THR A 130 -7.91 8.31 13.99
N SER A 131 -6.77 7.75 13.58
CA SER A 131 -6.53 7.41 12.17
C SER A 131 -7.40 6.24 11.70
N TYR A 132 -7.69 5.28 12.58
CA TYR A 132 -8.63 4.21 12.28
C TYR A 132 -10.01 4.77 11.87
N TYR A 133 -10.62 5.60 12.71
CA TYR A 133 -11.94 6.18 12.39
C TYR A 133 -11.88 7.05 11.14
N SER A 134 -10.85 7.87 10.98
CA SER A 134 -10.67 8.73 9.81
C SER A 134 -10.56 7.93 8.51
N ILE A 135 -9.77 6.85 8.51
CA ILE A 135 -9.64 5.96 7.36
C ILE A 135 -10.97 5.27 7.06
N GLN A 136 -11.63 4.68 8.08
CA GLN A 136 -12.89 3.97 7.91
C GLN A 136 -14.01 4.90 7.41
N GLU A 137 -14.09 6.17 7.88
CA GLU A 137 -15.06 7.14 7.39
C GLU A 137 -14.72 7.61 5.96
N THR A 138 -13.44 7.84 5.64
CA THR A 138 -13.02 8.19 4.27
C THR A 138 -13.42 7.09 3.28
N LEU A 139 -13.23 5.82 3.64
CA LEU A 139 -13.62 4.68 2.79
C LEU A 139 -15.11 4.62 2.47
N LYS A 140 -15.97 5.19 3.34
CA LYS A 140 -17.43 5.27 3.08
C LYS A 140 -17.76 6.34 2.04
N THR A 141 -16.91 7.36 1.87
CA THR A 141 -17.16 8.44 0.90
C THR A 141 -16.73 8.06 -0.51
N VAL A 142 -15.79 7.11 -0.64
CA VAL A 142 -15.30 6.62 -1.94
C VAL A 142 -16.42 5.88 -2.68
N PRO A 143 -16.66 6.16 -3.97
CA PRO A 143 -17.72 5.50 -4.74
C PRO A 143 -17.66 3.97 -4.69
N ASP A 144 -18.81 3.30 -4.71
CA ASP A 144 -18.86 1.83 -4.70
C ASP A 144 -18.31 1.21 -5.99
N THR A 145 -18.26 1.99 -7.07
CA THR A 145 -17.65 1.57 -8.34
C THR A 145 -16.12 1.60 -8.31
N ALA A 146 -15.53 2.35 -7.38
CA ALA A 146 -14.08 2.48 -7.24
C ALA A 146 -13.42 1.19 -6.73
N LEU A 147 -12.12 1.08 -6.94
CA LEU A 147 -11.30 0.05 -6.32
C LEU A 147 -10.94 0.47 -4.90
N LYS A 148 -11.41 -0.27 -3.92
CA LYS A 148 -11.05 -0.12 -2.50
C LYS A 148 -10.04 -1.21 -2.18
N VAL A 149 -8.75 -0.85 -2.24
CA VAL A 149 -7.62 -1.79 -2.17
C VAL A 149 -7.11 -1.87 -0.74
N PHE A 150 -7.33 -3.01 -0.12
CA PHE A 150 -6.74 -3.33 1.17
C PHE A 150 -5.42 -4.08 0.94
N ASP A 151 -4.30 -3.37 0.99
CA ASP A 151 -2.97 -3.96 1.11
C ASP A 151 -2.71 -4.20 2.58
N ILE A 152 -2.85 -5.45 3.02
CA ILE A 152 -2.98 -5.77 4.46
C ILE A 152 -1.77 -5.30 5.26
N ASN A 153 -0.56 -5.53 4.71
CA ASN A 153 0.72 -4.98 5.17
C ASN A 153 0.91 -5.04 6.70
N MET A 154 0.79 -6.24 7.26
CA MET A 154 0.93 -6.48 8.70
C MET A 154 2.33 -6.11 9.17
N ARG A 155 2.42 -5.28 10.21
CA ARG A 155 3.69 -4.85 10.80
C ARG A 155 3.70 -5.08 12.31
N GLN A 156 4.66 -5.88 12.78
CA GLN A 156 4.87 -6.16 14.20
C GLN A 156 3.56 -6.56 14.90
N ARG A 157 3.10 -5.78 15.92
CA ARG A 157 1.86 -5.95 16.67
C ARG A 157 0.75 -4.97 16.26
N PHE A 158 0.98 -4.18 15.23
CA PHE A 158 0.11 -3.04 14.86
C PHE A 158 -1.06 -3.45 13.95
N TYR A 159 -1.60 -4.63 14.18
CA TYR A 159 -2.82 -5.14 13.55
C TYR A 159 -3.62 -5.95 14.56
N ASN A 160 -4.90 -6.10 14.32
CA ASN A 160 -5.77 -6.97 15.09
C ASN A 160 -6.96 -7.43 14.23
N GLU A 161 -7.70 -8.40 14.75
CA GLU A 161 -8.86 -8.97 14.07
C GLU A 161 -9.91 -7.92 13.68
N THR A 162 -10.20 -6.94 14.56
CA THR A 162 -11.18 -5.88 14.30
C THR A 162 -10.79 -5.01 13.12
N ILE A 163 -9.53 -4.57 13.06
CA ILE A 163 -8.99 -3.78 11.93
C ILE A 163 -9.13 -4.57 10.64
N ILE A 164 -8.71 -5.84 10.63
CA ILE A 164 -8.73 -6.68 9.43
C ILE A 164 -10.16 -6.90 8.95
N ARG A 165 -11.08 -7.30 9.86
CA ARG A 165 -12.50 -7.55 9.50
C ARG A 165 -13.19 -6.31 8.96
N ASN A 166 -13.03 -5.16 9.63
CA ASN A 166 -13.68 -3.92 9.20
C ASN A 166 -13.09 -3.37 7.89
N SER A 167 -11.80 -3.55 7.66
CA SER A 167 -11.13 -3.20 6.41
C SER A 167 -11.62 -4.06 5.24
N LEU A 168 -11.74 -5.36 5.44
CA LEU A 168 -12.28 -6.29 4.43
C LEU A 168 -13.72 -6.01 4.04
N GLN A 169 -14.57 -5.60 5.01
CA GLN A 169 -15.96 -5.21 4.71
C GLN A 169 -16.07 -4.00 3.78
N LYS A 170 -14.99 -3.20 3.65
CA LYS A 170 -14.93 -2.03 2.78
C LYS A 170 -14.20 -2.32 1.47
N ALA A 171 -13.26 -3.26 1.49
CA ALA A 171 -12.42 -3.59 0.35
C ALA A 171 -13.16 -4.41 -0.70
N ASN A 172 -12.80 -4.21 -1.97
CA ASN A 172 -13.14 -5.09 -3.07
C ASN A 172 -11.90 -5.63 -3.80
N VAL A 173 -10.71 -5.18 -3.39
CA VAL A 173 -9.42 -5.73 -3.80
C VAL A 173 -8.61 -5.99 -2.54
N LEU A 174 -8.10 -7.21 -2.39
CA LEU A 174 -7.20 -7.59 -1.30
C LEU A 174 -5.82 -7.92 -1.88
N LYS A 175 -4.78 -7.30 -1.35
CA LYS A 175 -3.41 -7.77 -1.55
C LYS A 175 -2.86 -8.28 -0.23
N ILE A 176 -2.26 -9.44 -0.27
CA ILE A 176 -1.72 -10.16 0.88
C ILE A 176 -0.44 -10.89 0.47
N ASN A 177 0.49 -11.10 1.39
CA ASN A 177 1.67 -11.93 1.12
C ASN A 177 1.54 -13.32 1.74
N ASP A 178 2.53 -14.18 1.47
CA ASP A 178 2.55 -15.58 1.90
C ASP A 178 2.73 -15.82 3.41
N GLU A 179 3.22 -14.83 4.16
CA GLU A 179 3.25 -14.87 5.62
C GLU A 179 1.93 -14.39 6.21
N GLU A 180 1.39 -13.33 5.66
CA GLU A 180 0.15 -12.68 6.09
C GLU A 180 -1.08 -13.56 5.87
N ILE A 181 -1.11 -14.34 4.78
CA ILE A 181 -2.25 -15.24 4.48
C ILE A 181 -2.43 -16.32 5.55
N LEU A 182 -1.34 -16.77 6.17
CA LEU A 182 -1.40 -17.75 7.26
C LEU A 182 -2.03 -17.16 8.52
N VAL A 183 -1.64 -15.94 8.88
CA VAL A 183 -2.25 -15.18 9.99
C VAL A 183 -3.72 -14.89 9.71
N PHE A 184 -4.03 -14.53 8.47
CA PHE A 184 -5.39 -14.29 8.04
C PHE A 184 -6.24 -15.55 8.15
N ALA A 185 -5.75 -16.69 7.68
CA ALA A 185 -6.44 -17.97 7.75
C ALA A 185 -6.76 -18.37 9.20
N ASP A 186 -5.81 -18.15 10.12
CA ASP A 186 -6.01 -18.40 11.56
C ASP A 186 -7.12 -17.48 12.13
N ILE A 187 -7.08 -16.18 11.87
CA ILE A 187 -8.09 -15.20 12.35
C ILE A 187 -9.52 -15.57 11.88
N PHE A 188 -9.64 -16.07 10.65
CA PHE A 188 -10.95 -16.38 10.05
C PHE A 188 -11.36 -17.84 10.18
N GLY A 189 -10.51 -18.71 10.76
CA GLY A 189 -10.77 -20.14 10.88
C GLY A 189 -10.82 -20.84 9.52
N ILE A 190 -10.06 -20.36 8.54
CA ILE A 190 -9.97 -20.93 7.20
C ILE A 190 -8.87 -22.00 7.20
N SER A 191 -9.13 -23.15 6.57
CA SER A 191 -8.19 -24.25 6.48
C SER A 191 -8.16 -24.82 5.06
N GLY A 192 -7.04 -25.43 4.70
CA GLY A 192 -6.81 -26.01 3.38
C GLY A 192 -5.38 -25.76 2.90
N ASP A 193 -5.11 -26.11 1.66
CA ASP A 193 -3.87 -25.67 1.03
C ASP A 193 -3.92 -24.18 0.64
N GLU A 194 -2.82 -23.63 0.16
CA GLU A 194 -2.71 -22.21 -0.18
C GLU A 194 -3.77 -21.78 -1.22
N PHE A 195 -4.02 -22.62 -2.21
CA PHE A 195 -4.97 -22.33 -3.27
C PHE A 195 -6.43 -22.37 -2.75
N GLU A 196 -6.75 -23.34 -1.92
CA GLU A 196 -8.06 -23.44 -1.26
C GLU A 196 -8.31 -22.25 -0.32
N ILE A 197 -7.28 -21.83 0.44
CA ILE A 197 -7.38 -20.67 1.34
C ILE A 197 -7.64 -19.40 0.52
N MET A 198 -6.91 -19.17 -0.57
CA MET A 198 -7.12 -17.99 -1.43
C MET A 198 -8.55 -17.91 -1.96
N HIS A 199 -9.09 -19.02 -2.47
CA HIS A 199 -10.45 -19.06 -3.01
C HIS A 199 -11.51 -18.88 -1.92
N GLN A 200 -11.33 -19.48 -0.74
CA GLN A 200 -12.23 -19.25 0.39
C GLN A 200 -12.25 -17.77 0.81
N ILE A 201 -11.07 -17.10 0.85
CA ILE A 201 -10.99 -15.67 1.15
C ILE A 201 -11.70 -14.87 0.06
N PHE A 202 -11.43 -15.15 -1.20
CA PHE A 202 -12.00 -14.45 -2.35
C PHE A 202 -13.54 -14.52 -2.34
N ASP A 203 -14.09 -15.71 -2.18
CA ASP A 203 -15.54 -15.96 -2.22
C ASP A 203 -16.25 -15.39 -0.98
N ASN A 204 -15.70 -15.63 0.23
CA ASN A 204 -16.31 -15.21 1.48
C ASN A 204 -16.40 -13.67 1.61
N HIS A 205 -15.49 -12.94 0.95
CA HIS A 205 -15.45 -11.47 1.01
C HIS A 205 -15.91 -10.80 -0.29
N GLN A 206 -16.39 -11.58 -1.28
CA GLN A 206 -16.91 -11.08 -2.55
C GLN A 206 -15.93 -10.11 -3.25
N LEU A 207 -14.66 -10.46 -3.23
CA LEU A 207 -13.61 -9.63 -3.80
C LEU A 207 -13.73 -9.57 -5.33
N LYS A 208 -13.31 -8.48 -5.94
CA LYS A 208 -13.08 -8.40 -7.39
C LYS A 208 -11.75 -9.02 -7.77
N ILE A 209 -10.73 -8.78 -6.94
CA ILE A 209 -9.37 -9.31 -7.09
C ILE A 209 -8.81 -9.67 -5.72
N LEU A 210 -8.17 -10.84 -5.63
CA LEU A 210 -7.22 -11.18 -4.59
C LEU A 210 -5.85 -11.34 -5.21
N ALA A 211 -4.86 -10.64 -4.66
CA ALA A 211 -3.45 -10.75 -5.05
C ALA A 211 -2.64 -11.35 -3.90
N LEU A 212 -2.03 -12.51 -4.14
CA LEU A 212 -1.07 -13.13 -3.22
C LEU A 212 0.34 -12.99 -3.78
N THR A 213 1.22 -12.29 -3.06
CA THR A 213 2.64 -12.15 -3.41
C THR A 213 3.50 -13.05 -2.54
N LYS A 214 4.50 -13.74 -3.15
CA LYS A 214 5.33 -14.76 -2.50
C LYS A 214 6.83 -14.47 -2.65
N GLY A 215 7.19 -13.20 -2.79
CA GLY A 215 8.58 -12.78 -3.04
C GLY A 215 9.17 -13.49 -4.26
N ALA A 216 10.31 -14.16 -4.09
CA ALA A 216 10.98 -14.89 -5.16
C ALA A 216 10.19 -16.09 -5.72
N ARG A 217 9.14 -16.53 -5.03
CA ARG A 217 8.33 -17.70 -5.42
C ARG A 217 7.16 -17.36 -6.32
N GLY A 218 7.03 -16.13 -6.80
CA GLY A 218 5.97 -15.72 -7.70
C GLY A 218 4.79 -15.05 -7.03
N SER A 219 3.68 -14.99 -7.74
CA SER A 219 2.44 -14.36 -7.26
C SER A 219 1.21 -14.97 -7.94
N TRP A 220 0.07 -14.82 -7.27
CA TRP A 220 -1.25 -15.18 -7.78
C TRP A 220 -2.12 -13.94 -7.91
N LEU A 221 -2.92 -13.88 -8.95
CA LEU A 221 -4.13 -13.05 -9.01
C LEU A 221 -5.33 -13.97 -9.19
N ILE A 222 -6.33 -13.82 -8.30
CA ILE A 222 -7.62 -14.50 -8.37
C ILE A 222 -8.68 -13.48 -8.76
N SER A 223 -9.48 -13.80 -9.75
CA SER A 223 -10.64 -13.02 -10.17
C SER A 223 -11.86 -13.92 -10.37
N GLN A 224 -13.02 -13.33 -10.61
CA GLN A 224 -14.23 -14.09 -10.86
C GLN A 224 -14.17 -14.89 -12.19
N GLU A 225 -13.38 -14.43 -13.15
CA GLU A 225 -13.34 -15.00 -14.50
C GLU A 225 -12.18 -15.97 -14.71
N GLU A 226 -11.02 -15.65 -14.16
CA GLU A 226 -9.81 -16.48 -14.33
C GLU A 226 -8.82 -16.24 -13.19
N ASP A 227 -7.95 -17.22 -12.98
CA ASP A 227 -6.80 -17.13 -12.09
C ASP A 227 -5.53 -16.98 -12.92
N SER A 228 -4.56 -16.27 -12.37
CA SER A 228 -3.25 -16.08 -13.00
C SER A 228 -2.14 -16.33 -11.99
N TYR A 229 -1.22 -17.21 -12.34
CA TYR A 229 0.05 -17.39 -11.62
C TYR A 229 1.23 -16.94 -12.48
N LEU A 230 2.17 -16.22 -11.90
CA LEU A 230 3.41 -15.86 -12.54
C LEU A 230 4.59 -16.08 -11.58
N ASP A 231 5.65 -16.67 -12.12
CA ASP A 231 6.93 -16.71 -11.43
C ASP A 231 7.54 -15.31 -11.35
N THR A 232 8.25 -15.03 -10.26
CA THR A 232 9.04 -13.81 -10.13
C THR A 232 10.25 -13.86 -11.05
N PRO A 233 10.48 -12.83 -11.88
CA PRO A 233 11.68 -12.75 -12.70
C PRO A 233 12.95 -12.83 -11.84
N ASN A 234 13.97 -13.54 -12.35
CA ASN A 234 15.26 -13.61 -11.68
C ASN A 234 16.02 -12.30 -11.91
N VAL A 235 16.11 -11.49 -10.85
CA VAL A 235 16.79 -10.18 -10.87
C VAL A 235 17.87 -10.10 -9.79
N SER A 236 18.84 -9.23 -9.98
CA SER A 236 19.83 -8.92 -8.94
C SER A 236 19.19 -7.98 -7.91
N VAL A 237 18.82 -8.51 -6.76
CA VAL A 237 18.13 -7.77 -5.71
C VAL A 237 19.11 -6.81 -5.01
N ALA A 238 18.78 -5.52 -5.02
CA ALA A 238 19.48 -4.47 -4.26
C ALA A 238 18.73 -4.14 -2.95
N ASP A 239 17.38 -4.09 -3.01
CA ASP A 239 16.50 -3.81 -1.89
C ASP A 239 15.12 -4.43 -2.19
N THR A 240 14.34 -4.76 -1.17
CA THR A 240 12.97 -5.27 -1.32
C THR A 240 11.90 -4.30 -0.83
N VAL A 241 12.31 -3.16 -0.28
CA VAL A 241 11.40 -2.12 0.22
C VAL A 241 10.61 -1.52 -0.96
N GLY A 242 9.30 -1.37 -0.78
CA GLY A 242 8.39 -0.85 -1.81
C GLY A 242 8.00 -1.83 -2.92
N ALA A 243 8.56 -3.05 -2.96
CA ALA A 243 8.20 -4.05 -3.97
C ALA A 243 6.69 -4.39 -3.95
N GLY A 244 6.12 -4.61 -2.76
CA GLY A 244 4.68 -4.86 -2.60
C GLY A 244 3.84 -3.66 -3.01
N ASP A 245 4.25 -2.46 -2.62
CA ASP A 245 3.52 -1.21 -2.89
C ASP A 245 3.51 -0.90 -4.40
N SER A 246 4.64 -1.13 -5.07
CA SER A 246 4.77 -0.96 -6.53
C SER A 246 3.98 -2.03 -7.31
N PHE A 247 3.94 -3.28 -6.82
CA PHE A 247 3.05 -4.31 -7.36
C PHE A 247 1.59 -3.86 -7.27
N THR A 248 1.17 -3.36 -6.11
CA THR A 248 -0.20 -2.87 -5.89
C THR A 248 -0.52 -1.69 -6.81
N ALA A 249 0.43 -0.79 -7.06
CA ALA A 249 0.25 0.32 -8.00
C ALA A 249 0.08 -0.18 -9.46
N GLY A 250 0.89 -1.13 -9.90
CA GLY A 250 0.78 -1.77 -11.22
C GLY A 250 -0.56 -2.49 -11.40
N LEU A 251 -0.98 -3.26 -10.39
CA LEU A 251 -2.28 -3.94 -10.35
C LEU A 251 -3.42 -2.92 -10.53
N VAL A 252 -3.45 -1.85 -9.73
CA VAL A 252 -4.50 -0.83 -9.77
C VAL A 252 -4.50 -0.10 -11.12
N ALA A 253 -3.33 0.28 -11.63
CA ALA A 253 -3.23 0.95 -12.93
C ALA A 253 -3.77 0.09 -14.07
N GLY A 254 -3.46 -1.20 -14.08
CA GLY A 254 -3.97 -2.15 -15.04
C GLY A 254 -5.50 -2.32 -14.96
N LEU A 255 -6.04 -2.49 -13.74
CA LEU A 255 -7.48 -2.62 -13.50
C LEU A 255 -8.26 -1.37 -13.96
N LEU A 256 -7.78 -0.18 -13.62
CA LEU A 256 -8.43 1.09 -14.01
C LEU A 256 -8.39 1.32 -15.52
N ASN A 257 -7.41 0.75 -16.22
CA ASN A 257 -7.30 0.79 -17.67
C ASN A 257 -8.03 -0.38 -18.37
N ASN A 258 -8.71 -1.26 -17.60
CA ASN A 258 -9.42 -2.44 -18.10
C ASN A 258 -8.54 -3.36 -18.97
N LYS A 259 -7.27 -3.53 -18.58
CA LYS A 259 -6.37 -4.49 -19.24
C LYS A 259 -6.80 -5.93 -18.90
N PRO A 260 -6.49 -6.94 -19.75
CA PRO A 260 -6.68 -8.35 -19.41
C PRO A 260 -5.91 -8.76 -18.14
N LEU A 261 -6.44 -9.68 -17.33
CA LEU A 261 -5.84 -10.08 -16.04
C LEU A 261 -4.37 -10.48 -16.16
N LYS A 262 -4.02 -11.22 -17.21
CA LYS A 262 -2.62 -11.67 -17.44
C LYS A 262 -1.66 -10.53 -17.77
N GLU A 263 -2.14 -9.50 -18.45
CA GLU A 263 -1.35 -8.30 -18.73
C GLU A 263 -1.16 -7.48 -17.47
N ILE A 264 -2.24 -7.30 -16.67
CA ILE A 264 -2.19 -6.66 -15.36
C ILE A 264 -1.17 -7.35 -14.47
N HIS A 265 -1.24 -8.68 -14.38
CA HIS A 265 -0.35 -9.48 -13.54
C HIS A 265 1.12 -9.33 -13.98
N ARG A 266 1.37 -9.43 -15.30
CA ARG A 266 2.72 -9.27 -15.85
C ARG A 266 3.29 -7.88 -15.54
N SER A 267 2.53 -6.83 -15.79
CA SER A 267 2.95 -5.44 -15.49
C SER A 267 3.24 -5.25 -14.01
N ALA A 268 2.38 -5.74 -13.11
CA ALA A 268 2.60 -5.63 -11.66
C ALA A 268 3.88 -6.37 -11.20
N VAL A 269 4.13 -7.56 -11.74
CA VAL A 269 5.34 -8.35 -11.47
C VAL A 269 6.60 -7.65 -12.00
N ASP A 270 6.57 -7.15 -13.23
CA ASP A 270 7.73 -6.51 -13.85
C ASP A 270 8.11 -5.19 -13.15
N ILE A 271 7.11 -4.39 -12.74
CA ILE A 271 7.30 -3.18 -11.93
C ILE A 271 7.95 -3.54 -10.59
N SER A 272 7.38 -4.50 -9.87
CA SER A 272 7.88 -4.93 -8.56
C SER A 272 9.30 -5.51 -8.66
N ALA A 273 9.58 -6.34 -9.67
CA ALA A 273 10.90 -6.88 -9.92
C ALA A 273 11.94 -5.80 -10.23
N PHE A 274 11.57 -4.78 -11.04
CA PHE A 274 12.43 -3.63 -11.28
C PHE A 274 12.73 -2.87 -9.98
N VAL A 275 11.71 -2.58 -9.16
CA VAL A 275 11.90 -1.88 -7.88
C VAL A 275 12.89 -2.64 -7.00
N CYS A 276 12.81 -3.96 -6.95
CA CYS A 276 13.79 -4.77 -6.22
C CYS A 276 15.24 -4.63 -6.70
N THR A 277 15.49 -4.18 -7.93
CA THR A 277 16.86 -3.93 -8.43
C THR A 277 17.43 -2.58 -8.03
N GLN A 278 16.63 -1.73 -7.39
CA GLN A 278 17.00 -0.36 -7.02
C GLN A 278 17.14 -0.23 -5.51
N LYS A 279 17.74 0.86 -5.04
CA LYS A 279 17.77 1.22 -3.62
C LYS A 279 16.55 2.07 -3.27
N GLY A 280 15.89 1.74 -2.14
CA GLY A 280 14.74 2.45 -1.62
C GLY A 280 13.43 2.14 -2.35
N ALA A 281 12.33 2.60 -1.78
CA ALA A 281 10.97 2.20 -2.15
C ALA A 281 10.43 2.87 -3.41
N THR A 282 10.99 4.01 -3.82
CA THR A 282 10.38 4.89 -4.84
C THR A 282 11.35 5.27 -5.96
N PRO A 283 11.97 4.28 -6.66
CA PRO A 283 12.82 4.56 -7.81
C PRO A 283 12.01 5.09 -8.99
N ILE A 284 12.68 5.82 -9.89
CA ILE A 284 12.08 6.24 -11.16
C ILE A 284 11.94 5.02 -12.07
N LEU A 285 10.71 4.73 -12.48
CA LEU A 285 10.42 3.63 -13.41
C LEU A 285 10.87 4.02 -14.83
N PRO A 286 11.58 3.14 -15.55
CA PRO A 286 11.91 3.37 -16.95
C PRO A 286 10.68 3.25 -17.85
N ASP A 287 10.68 3.95 -18.99
CA ASP A 287 9.49 4.10 -19.84
C ASP A 287 8.94 2.74 -20.33
N HIS A 288 9.84 1.79 -20.67
CA HIS A 288 9.41 0.45 -21.11
C HIS A 288 8.72 -0.41 -20.05
N ILE A 289 8.73 0.02 -18.78
CA ILE A 289 7.97 -0.64 -17.68
C ILE A 289 6.63 0.06 -17.43
N LYS A 290 6.50 1.33 -17.85
CA LYS A 290 5.26 2.10 -17.69
C LYS A 290 4.21 1.79 -18.75
N GLU A 291 4.59 1.20 -19.89
CA GLU A 291 3.72 0.82 -21.00
C GLU A 291 2.94 -0.48 -20.72
#